data_e3dac69aa4283b13aca00ba53af839c7
#
_entry.id   e3dac69aa4283b13aca00ba53af839c7
#
_cell.length_a   1.000
_cell.length_b   1.000
_cell.length_c   1.000
_cell.angle_alpha   90.00
_cell.angle_beta   90.00
_cell.angle_gamma   90.00
#
_symmetry.space_group_name_H-M   'P 1'
#
loop_
_entity.id
_entity.type
_entity.pdbx_description
1 polymer ?
#
loop_
_entity_poly.entity_id
_entity_poly.type
_entity_poly.pdbx_seq_one_letter_code
_entity_poly.pdbx_strand_id
1 'polypeptide(L)'
;MHYETKLAMANIMRNTENSHQNSVLVRVLPFEEYIKSISDPTERRLLFDKLKSSIGILSDATLWRYRSGGIRPNILQRRQIANVIRRHSGDSRYTADNLFPVEFYK
;
A
#
# COMPACT_ATOMS: atom_id res chain seq x y z
N MET A 1 -2.60 3.34 26.86
CA MET A 1 -2.39 3.02 26.52
C MET A 1 -2.16 3.22 26.38
N HIS A 2 -2.79 2.93 26.44
CA HIS A 2 -2.65 2.66 26.15
C HIS A 2 -2.46 2.92 25.93
N TYR A 3 -2.79 2.79 25.70
CA TYR A 3 -2.60 2.61 25.40
C TYR A 3 -2.64 3.05 25.30
N GLU A 4 -2.83 3.25 25.01
CA GLU A 4 -2.77 3.23 24.74
C GLU A 4 -2.76 3.64 24.58
N THR A 5 -3.20 3.54 24.98
CA THR A 5 -3.06 3.53 24.76
C THR A 5 -2.89 4.15 24.64
N LYS A 6 -3.27 4.00 24.47
CA LYS A 6 -3.00 4.17 24.28
C LYS A 6 -2.80 4.78 23.91
N LEU A 7 -3.20 4.67 23.91
CA LEU A 7 -2.89 4.91 23.54
C LEU A 7 -3.02 5.45 23.39
N ALA A 8 -3.42 5.47 23.65
CA ALA A 8 -3.35 5.60 23.25
C ALA A 8 -3.33 6.24 23.16
N MET A 9 -3.70 6.05 23.02
CA MET A 9 -3.56 6.24 22.83
C MET A 9 -3.32 7.08 22.61
N ALA A 10 -3.80 7.12 23.00
CA ALA A 10 -3.47 7.47 22.57
C ALA A 10 -3.21 8.15 22.28
N ASN A 11 -3.56 7.85 22.25
CA ASN A 11 -3.26 8.17 21.74
C ASN A 11 -3.35 8.86 21.54
N ILE A 12 -3.71 8.85 21.84
CA ILE A 12 -3.61 9.12 21.45
C ILE A 12 -3.67 9.99 21.39
N MET A 13 -4.00 9.91 21.47
CA MET A 13 -3.87 10.33 21.11
C MET A 13 -3.71 11.20 20.91
N ARG A 14 -4.05 11.29 21.25
CA ARG A 14 -3.79 11.82 20.75
C ARG A 14 -3.81 12.48 20.19
N ASN A 15 -4.03 12.64 20.55
CA ASN A 15 -3.86 13.19 19.62
C ASN A 15 -4.24 13.78 19.18
N THR A 16 -4.59 13.62 19.38
CA THR A 16 -4.67 14.08 18.46
C THR A 16 -4.93 14.89 17.98
N GLU A 17 -5.04 15.01 18.37
CA GLU A 17 -5.10 15.61 17.50
C GLU A 17 -4.90 16.16 16.76
N ASN A 18 -4.95 16.41 16.79
CA ASN A 18 -4.62 16.87 15.65
C ASN A 18 -4.67 17.08 14.93
N SER A 19 -4.84 17.04 15.04
CA SER A 19 -4.66 17.11 13.88
C SER A 19 -4.95 17.38 13.25
N HIS A 20 -5.07 17.46 13.23
CA HIS A 20 -5.05 17.54 12.23
C HIS A 20 -5.02 17.58 11.61
N GLN A 21 -5.11 17.79 11.73
CA GLN A 21 -4.90 17.64 11.00
C GLN A 21 -4.71 17.49 10.35
N ASN A 22 -4.71 17.50 10.41
CA ASN A 22 -4.41 17.13 9.73
C ASN A 22 -4.14 16.76 9.13
N SER A 23 -4.18 16.65 8.99
CA SER A 23 -3.87 16.14 8.58
C SER A 23 -3.42 15.63 8.00
N VAL A 24 -3.27 15.57 7.86
CA VAL A 24 -2.67 15.18 7.19
C VAL A 24 -2.17 14.51 6.99
N LEU A 25 -1.92 14.83 6.96
CA LEU A 25 -1.70 13.75 7.05
C LEU A 25 -1.03 12.71 6.37
N VAL A 26 -0.72 11.65 6.95
CA VAL A 26 0.00 10.56 6.30
C VAL A 26 -0.97 9.77 5.46
N ARG A 27 -0.71 9.70 4.17
CA ARG A 27 -1.55 8.94 3.25
C ARG A 27 -0.78 7.70 2.81
N VAL A 28 -1.48 6.58 2.77
CA VAL A 28 -0.92 5.31 2.34
C VAL A 28 -1.59 4.91 1.04
N LEU A 29 -0.78 4.54 0.04
CA LEU A 29 -1.34 4.05 -1.22
C LEU A 29 -2.20 2.82 -0.98
N PRO A 30 -3.34 2.66 -1.66
CA PRO A 30 -4.13 1.44 -1.55
C PRO A 30 -3.33 0.18 -1.89
N PHE A 31 -2.39 0.25 -2.83
CA PHE A 31 -1.49 -0.85 -3.11
C PHE A 31 -0.70 -1.25 -1.86
N GLU A 32 -0.11 -0.27 -1.17
CA GLU A 32 0.65 -0.55 0.05
C GLU A 32 -0.25 -1.04 1.18
N GLU A 33 -1.47 -0.49 1.29
CA GLU A 33 -2.43 -0.97 2.29
C GLU A 33 -2.72 -2.45 2.10
N TYR A 34 -2.90 -2.88 0.85
CA TYR A 34 -3.14 -4.28 0.58
C TYR A 34 -1.96 -5.14 1.04
N ILE A 35 -0.74 -4.72 0.69
CA ILE A 35 0.46 -5.46 1.08
C ILE A 35 0.57 -5.55 2.60
N LYS A 36 0.34 -4.44 3.30
CA LYS A 36 0.42 -4.42 4.75
C LYS A 36 -0.66 -5.26 5.42
N SER A 37 -1.76 -5.52 4.73
CA SER A 37 -2.82 -6.36 5.27
C SER A 37 -2.41 -7.83 5.35
N ILE A 38 -1.35 -8.22 4.64
CA ILE A 38 -0.86 -9.60 4.65
C ILE A 38 0.12 -9.73 5.81
N SER A 39 -0.31 -10.43 6.86
CA SER A 39 0.51 -10.55 8.08
C SER A 39 1.57 -11.64 7.97
N ASP A 40 1.35 -12.67 7.14
CA ASP A 40 2.29 -13.78 7.01
C ASP A 40 3.48 -13.36 6.13
N PRO A 41 4.71 -13.35 6.67
CA PRO A 41 5.88 -12.94 5.88
C PRO A 41 6.13 -13.83 4.67
N THR A 42 5.83 -15.12 4.76
CA THR A 42 6.02 -16.05 3.63
C THR A 42 5.04 -15.74 2.51
N GLU A 43 3.78 -15.51 2.87
CA GLU A 43 2.76 -15.14 1.88
C GLU A 43 3.10 -13.81 1.21
N ARG A 44 3.58 -12.85 1.99
CA ARG A 44 3.98 -11.55 1.45
C ARG A 44 5.15 -11.71 0.48
N ARG A 45 6.12 -12.52 0.82
CA ARG A 45 7.26 -12.80 -0.04
C ARG A 45 6.82 -13.41 -1.37
N LEU A 46 5.91 -14.38 -1.31
CA LEU A 46 5.41 -15.00 -2.53
C LEU A 46 4.64 -14.02 -3.40
N LEU A 47 3.90 -13.10 -2.80
CA LEU A 47 3.22 -12.05 -3.54
C LEU A 47 4.24 -11.14 -4.23
N PHE A 48 5.31 -10.74 -3.53
CA PHE A 48 6.35 -9.92 -4.12
C PHE A 48 7.00 -10.62 -5.32
N ASP A 49 7.26 -11.93 -5.20
CA ASP A 49 7.84 -12.70 -6.29
C ASP A 49 6.91 -12.71 -7.51
N LYS A 50 5.61 -12.88 -7.28
CA LYS A 50 4.63 -12.84 -8.37
C LYS A 50 4.57 -11.47 -9.03
N LEU A 51 4.60 -10.41 -8.24
CA LEU A 51 4.59 -9.06 -8.78
C LEU A 51 5.82 -8.80 -9.63
N LYS A 52 7.00 -9.14 -9.13
CA LYS A 52 8.24 -8.92 -9.87
C LYS A 52 8.26 -9.71 -11.18
N SER A 53 7.80 -10.94 -11.13
CA SER A 53 7.76 -11.80 -12.32
C SER A 53 6.75 -11.29 -13.36
N SER A 54 5.60 -10.77 -12.90
CA SER A 54 4.54 -10.32 -13.82
C SER A 54 4.87 -9.02 -14.52
N ILE A 55 5.57 -8.11 -13.86
CA ILE A 55 5.82 -6.78 -14.41
C ILE A 55 7.28 -6.56 -14.80
N GLY A 56 8.11 -7.60 -14.70
CA GLY A 56 9.50 -7.52 -15.13
C GLY A 56 10.41 -6.72 -14.22
N ILE A 57 10.00 -6.45 -13.00
CA ILE A 57 10.83 -5.79 -12.00
C ILE A 57 11.82 -6.80 -11.44
N LEU A 58 13.11 -6.48 -11.49
CA LEU A 58 14.14 -7.36 -10.97
C LEU A 58 14.68 -6.90 -9.61
N SER A 59 14.24 -5.74 -9.12
CA SER A 59 14.81 -5.10 -7.95
C SER A 59 13.75 -4.84 -6.88
N ASP A 60 14.07 -5.18 -5.64
CA ASP A 60 13.21 -4.85 -4.50
C ASP A 60 13.12 -3.33 -4.31
N ALA A 61 14.17 -2.60 -4.68
CA ALA A 61 14.16 -1.14 -4.57
C ALA A 61 13.09 -0.52 -5.48
N THR A 62 12.92 -1.05 -6.70
CA THR A 62 11.88 -0.55 -7.60
C THR A 62 10.49 -0.87 -7.04
N LEU A 63 10.29 -2.08 -6.53
CA LEU A 63 9.02 -2.43 -5.91
C LEU A 63 8.73 -1.53 -4.72
N TRP A 64 9.74 -1.24 -3.91
CA TRP A 64 9.57 -0.32 -2.77
C TRP A 64 9.15 1.07 -3.23
N ARG A 65 9.70 1.57 -4.34
CA ARG A 65 9.29 2.88 -4.86
C ARG A 65 7.82 2.89 -5.29
N TYR A 66 7.33 1.76 -5.82
CA TYR A 66 5.91 1.64 -6.17
C TYR A 66 5.05 1.62 -4.91
N ARG A 67 5.49 0.90 -3.87
CA ARG A 67 4.76 0.78 -2.61
C ARG A 67 4.71 2.11 -1.86
N SER A 68 5.82 2.83 -1.85
CA SER A 68 5.94 4.06 -1.06
C SER A 68 5.33 5.28 -1.77
N GLY A 69 5.03 5.16 -3.06
CA GLY A 69 4.54 6.30 -3.83
C GLY A 69 5.64 7.16 -4.42
N GLY A 70 6.90 6.71 -4.36
CA GLY A 70 8.01 7.44 -4.95
C GLY A 70 7.92 7.53 -6.46
N ILE A 71 7.36 6.48 -7.09
CA ILE A 71 7.15 6.44 -8.53
C ILE A 71 5.77 5.82 -8.78
N ARG A 72 5.00 6.44 -9.67
CA ARG A 72 3.75 5.85 -10.13
C ARG A 72 4.07 4.91 -11.30
N PRO A 73 3.75 3.60 -11.21
CA PRO A 73 4.00 2.70 -12.34
C PRO A 73 3.23 3.17 -13.58
N ASN A 74 3.74 2.84 -14.78
CA ASN A 74 3.01 3.17 -16.00
C ASN A 74 1.72 2.34 -16.10
N ILE A 75 0.87 2.68 -17.07
CA ILE A 75 -0.45 2.05 -17.16
C ILE A 75 -0.38 0.54 -17.37
N LEU A 76 0.57 0.07 -18.16
CA LEU A 76 0.71 -1.37 -18.39
C LEU A 76 1.10 -2.09 -17.10
N GLN A 77 2.06 -1.53 -16.38
CA GLN A 77 2.50 -2.10 -15.11
C GLN A 77 1.37 -2.06 -14.07
N ARG A 78 0.63 -0.95 -14.02
CA ARG A 78 -0.51 -0.85 -13.10
C ARG A 78 -1.56 -1.92 -13.37
N ARG A 79 -1.83 -2.20 -14.65
CA ARG A 79 -2.79 -3.24 -15.02
C ARG A 79 -2.29 -4.63 -14.61
N GLN A 80 -1.01 -4.89 -14.82
CA GLN A 80 -0.43 -6.18 -14.43
C GLN A 80 -0.46 -6.35 -12.91
N ILE A 81 -0.13 -5.30 -12.17
CA ILE A 81 -0.21 -5.34 -10.72
C ILE A 81 -1.65 -5.60 -10.27
N ALA A 82 -2.61 -4.91 -10.86
CA ALA A 82 -4.02 -5.10 -10.51
C ALA A 82 -4.45 -6.54 -10.76
N ASN A 83 -3.99 -7.15 -11.87
CA ASN A 83 -4.29 -8.55 -12.16
C ASN A 83 -3.77 -9.48 -11.06
N VAL A 84 -2.53 -9.26 -10.62
CA VAL A 84 -1.94 -10.06 -9.55
C VAL A 84 -2.71 -9.88 -8.25
N ILE A 85 -3.05 -8.65 -7.90
CA ILE A 85 -3.77 -8.36 -6.66
C ILE A 85 -5.18 -8.97 -6.69
N ARG A 86 -5.87 -8.87 -7.82
CA ARG A 86 -7.21 -9.48 -7.95
C ARG A 86 -7.15 -10.99 -7.76
N ARG A 87 -6.15 -11.64 -8.34
CA ARG A 87 -5.99 -13.09 -8.17
C ARG A 87 -5.64 -13.45 -6.74
N HIS A 88 -4.76 -12.70 -6.14
CA HIS A 88 -4.30 -12.98 -4.78
C HIS A 88 -5.42 -12.75 -3.77
N SER A 89 -6.17 -11.66 -3.93
CA SER A 89 -7.22 -11.29 -2.98
C SER A 89 -8.55 -11.99 -3.23
N GLY A 90 -8.78 -12.42 -4.47
CA GLY A 90 -10.10 -12.87 -4.88
C GLY A 90 -11.11 -11.73 -5.03
N ASP A 91 -10.64 -10.49 -5.05
CA ASP A 91 -11.52 -9.30 -5.09
C ASP A 91 -11.35 -8.58 -6.42
N SER A 92 -12.39 -8.63 -7.25
CA SER A 92 -12.36 -8.07 -8.59
C SER A 92 -12.43 -6.53 -8.59
N ARG A 93 -12.66 -5.91 -7.43
CA ARG A 93 -12.76 -4.45 -7.35
C ARG A 93 -11.43 -3.73 -7.45
N TYR A 94 -10.31 -4.43 -7.24
CA TYR A 94 -9.00 -3.81 -7.42
C TYR A 94 -8.73 -3.52 -8.88
N THR A 95 -8.40 -2.27 -9.20
CA THR A 95 -8.13 -1.83 -10.56
C THR A 95 -6.80 -1.09 -10.61
N ALA A 96 -6.30 -0.90 -11.84
CA ALA A 96 -5.07 -0.15 -12.05
C ALA A 96 -5.14 1.23 -11.39
N ASP A 97 -6.28 1.91 -11.54
CA ASP A 97 -6.41 3.28 -11.07
C ASP A 97 -6.67 3.37 -9.58
N ASN A 98 -7.43 2.43 -8.99
CA ASN A 98 -7.70 2.55 -7.56
C ASN A 98 -6.57 2.04 -6.67
N LEU A 99 -5.66 1.25 -7.23
CA LEU A 99 -4.45 0.86 -6.49
C LEU A 99 -3.42 1.99 -6.47
N PHE A 100 -3.39 2.81 -7.51
CA PHE A 100 -2.43 3.91 -7.68
C PHE A 100 -3.17 5.18 -8.10
N PRO A 101 -4.01 5.73 -7.22
CA PRO A 101 -4.82 6.88 -7.62
C PRO A 101 -3.94 8.09 -7.92
N VAL A 102 -4.24 8.78 -9.03
CA VAL A 102 -3.43 9.89 -9.47
C VAL A 102 -3.36 11.01 -8.43
N GLU A 103 -4.41 11.14 -7.64
CA GLU A 103 -4.47 12.17 -6.59
C GLU A 103 -3.37 12.01 -5.54
N PHE A 104 -2.92 10.78 -5.33
CA PHE A 104 -1.87 10.51 -4.36
C PHE A 104 -0.55 11.22 -4.73
N TYR A 105 -0.32 11.40 -6.03
CA TYR A 105 0.96 11.90 -6.55
C TYR A 105 0.98 13.41 -6.79
N LYS A 106 -0.06 14.09 -6.43
CA LYS A 106 -0.15 15.54 -6.59
C LYS A 106 0.46 16.30 -5.43
#